data_cd34bf221b53a91e7a38fc51e842d6ca
#
_entry.id   cd34bf221b53a91e7a38fc51e842d6ca
#
_cell.length_a   1.000
_cell.length_b   1.000
_cell.length_c   1.000
_cell.angle_alpha   90.00
_cell.angle_beta   90.00
_cell.angle_gamma   90.00
#
_symmetry.space_group_name_H-M   'P 1'
#
loop_
_entity.id
_entity.type
_entity.pdbx_description
1 polymer ?
#
loop_
_entity_poly.entity_id
_entity_poly.type
_entity_poly.pdbx_seq_one_letter_code
_entity_poly.pdbx_strand_id
1 'polypeptide(L)'
;MFSGIYPILYAFFGADGALDQVAMRRQIEACVANPGHGIAALGLATEVGKLSEREKHHIIEWLAEGAAGRKPLAITISGDSVDEQVRLAEFAAAHGAGWLILQPPRDRSRDEAYTFDFFAEVMARTALPCAIQNAPEYLGVGLKSEAIARLANLRRNFVLLKGEGPAVRMREVIEANPGMAVFNGRGGLELLDNLRAGCAGMVIGVDSFDWQARVFDMFRQGRDVEAEDLYRAILPGIVFMMQSLDHLVCYGKRIAAQRLGIAIHDRAPGLAASEFGAGCAARFAAALGPLA
;
A
#
# COMPACT_ATOMS: atom_id res chain seq x y z
N MET A 1 -10.51 -9.02 -12.54
CA MET A 1 -9.21 -8.43 -12.96
C MET A 1 -8.82 -7.46 -11.86
N PHE A 2 -7.57 -7.52 -11.37
CA PHE A 2 -7.09 -6.61 -10.31
C PHE A 2 -6.86 -5.24 -10.90
N SER A 3 -7.53 -4.21 -10.35
CA SER A 3 -7.44 -2.84 -10.85
C SER A 3 -7.92 -1.85 -9.80
N GLY A 4 -7.46 -0.61 -9.84
CA GLY A 4 -8.00 0.49 -9.05
C GLY A 4 -7.09 0.99 -7.92
N ILE A 5 -7.65 1.84 -7.09
CA ILE A 5 -6.97 2.45 -5.94
C ILE A 5 -7.28 1.65 -4.68
N TYR A 6 -6.23 1.18 -4.02
CA TYR A 6 -6.27 0.44 -2.76
C TYR A 6 -5.64 1.29 -1.65
N PRO A 7 -6.44 1.98 -0.80
CA PRO A 7 -5.89 2.63 0.39
C PRO A 7 -5.22 1.61 1.29
N ILE A 8 -3.96 1.87 1.65
CA ILE A 8 -3.25 1.10 2.65
C ILE A 8 -3.36 1.75 4.02
N LEU A 9 -3.82 0.97 4.99
CA LEU A 9 -4.08 1.46 6.34
C LEU A 9 -2.80 1.96 7.01
N TYR A 10 -2.88 3.11 7.68
CA TYR A 10 -1.90 3.52 8.67
C TYR A 10 -2.12 2.76 9.99
N ALA A 11 -1.06 2.47 10.73
CA ALA A 11 -1.20 2.00 12.10
C ALA A 11 -1.42 3.20 13.03
N PHE A 12 -2.58 3.26 13.68
CA PHE A 12 -2.84 4.23 14.74
C PHE A 12 -2.56 3.61 16.10
N PHE A 13 -1.93 4.39 16.96
CA PHE A 13 -1.54 3.98 18.31
C PHE A 13 -2.20 4.88 19.35
N GLY A 14 -2.48 4.32 20.52
CA GLY A 14 -2.88 5.07 21.71
C GLY A 14 -1.71 5.74 22.42
N ALA A 15 -2.00 6.55 23.41
CA ALA A 15 -0.99 7.23 24.23
C ALA A 15 -0.09 6.25 25.00
N ASP A 16 -0.56 5.04 25.23
CA ASP A 16 0.19 3.93 25.83
C ASP A 16 1.10 3.18 24.85
N GLY A 17 1.05 3.59 23.57
CA GLY A 17 1.80 2.96 22.47
C GLY A 17 1.20 1.65 21.96
N ALA A 18 0.06 1.17 22.47
CA ALA A 18 -0.66 0.03 21.89
C ALA A 18 -1.40 0.42 20.61
N LEU A 19 -1.78 -0.56 19.77
CA LEU A 19 -2.68 -0.30 18.65
C LEU A 19 -4.03 0.22 19.16
N ASP A 20 -4.49 1.35 18.62
CA ASP A 20 -5.80 1.91 18.91
C ASP A 20 -6.87 1.25 18.02
N GLN A 21 -7.57 0.29 18.59
CA GLN A 21 -8.64 -0.43 17.88
C GLN A 21 -9.75 0.51 17.37
N VAL A 22 -10.11 1.53 18.14
CA VAL A 22 -11.20 2.45 17.77
C VAL A 22 -10.78 3.28 16.55
N ALA A 23 -9.56 3.81 16.57
CA ALA A 23 -8.99 4.56 15.46
C ALA A 23 -8.83 3.68 14.21
N MET A 24 -8.35 2.44 14.38
CA MET A 24 -8.20 1.49 13.28
C MET A 24 -9.56 1.15 12.63
N ARG A 25 -10.59 0.85 13.43
CA ARG A 25 -11.94 0.56 12.93
C ARG A 25 -12.54 1.76 12.20
N ARG A 26 -12.39 2.96 12.74
CA ARG A 26 -12.86 4.20 12.10
C ARG A 26 -12.20 4.42 10.72
N GLN A 27 -10.90 4.17 10.62
CA GLN A 27 -10.17 4.23 9.35
C GLN A 27 -10.69 3.21 8.34
N ILE A 28 -10.95 1.98 8.78
CA ILE A 28 -11.50 0.90 7.94
C ILE A 28 -12.90 1.27 7.45
N GLU A 29 -13.77 1.75 8.33
CA GLU A 29 -15.12 2.21 7.98
C GLU A 29 -15.08 3.30 6.90
N ALA A 30 -14.21 4.29 7.06
CA ALA A 30 -14.01 5.33 6.06
C ALA A 30 -13.51 4.78 4.72
N CYS A 31 -12.57 3.81 4.73
CA CYS A 31 -12.12 3.15 3.50
C CYS A 31 -13.24 2.36 2.80
N VAL A 32 -14.18 1.82 3.55
CA VAL A 32 -15.34 1.10 3.01
C VAL A 32 -16.38 2.06 2.45
N ALA A 33 -16.67 3.18 3.15
CA ALA A 33 -17.71 4.13 2.81
C ALA A 33 -17.35 5.03 1.61
N ASN A 34 -16.06 5.32 1.43
CA ASN A 34 -15.58 6.26 0.41
C ASN A 34 -15.12 5.54 -0.89
N PRO A 35 -15.00 6.30 -2.01
CA PRO A 35 -14.43 5.77 -3.24
C PRO A 35 -13.06 5.11 -2.99
N GLY A 36 -12.92 3.92 -3.49
CA GLY A 36 -11.71 3.07 -3.36
C GLY A 36 -12.09 1.69 -3.84
N HIS A 37 -11.19 1.00 -4.52
CA HIS A 37 -11.50 -0.24 -5.25
C HIS A 37 -11.20 -1.50 -4.43
N GLY A 38 -10.47 -1.34 -3.34
CA GLY A 38 -10.13 -2.37 -2.35
C GLY A 38 -9.52 -1.71 -1.14
N ILE A 39 -8.99 -2.49 -0.20
CA ILE A 39 -8.29 -1.99 0.98
C ILE A 39 -7.03 -2.83 1.18
N ALA A 40 -5.90 -2.17 1.46
CA ALA A 40 -4.63 -2.83 1.75
C ALA A 40 -4.21 -2.63 3.21
N ALA A 41 -3.43 -3.56 3.74
CA ALA A 41 -2.87 -3.45 5.10
C ALA A 41 -1.48 -4.09 5.20
N LEU A 42 -0.80 -3.82 6.31
CA LEU A 42 0.49 -4.40 6.72
C LEU A 42 1.68 -4.06 5.81
N GLY A 43 1.59 -3.00 5.00
CA GLY A 43 2.72 -2.52 4.22
C GLY A 43 3.58 -1.51 4.98
N LEU A 44 4.47 -0.83 4.24
CA LEU A 44 5.39 0.16 4.80
C LEU A 44 4.64 1.33 5.48
N ALA A 45 3.56 1.83 4.88
CA ALA A 45 2.73 2.87 5.47
C ALA A 45 2.01 2.42 6.75
N THR A 46 1.72 1.11 6.90
CA THR A 46 1.19 0.54 8.13
C THR A 46 2.27 0.40 9.22
N GLU A 47 3.51 0.81 8.94
CA GLU A 47 4.63 0.69 9.88
C GLU A 47 4.87 -0.75 10.34
N VAL A 48 4.70 -1.71 9.42
CA VAL A 48 4.70 -3.15 9.71
C VAL A 48 5.93 -3.64 10.48
N GLY A 49 7.07 -2.98 10.31
CA GLY A 49 8.30 -3.28 11.06
C GLY A 49 8.22 -2.97 12.56
N LYS A 50 7.24 -2.20 13.01
CA LYS A 50 6.98 -1.85 14.42
C LYS A 50 5.91 -2.72 15.06
N LEU A 51 5.23 -3.58 14.28
CA LEU A 51 4.13 -4.39 14.75
C LEU A 51 4.61 -5.76 15.19
N SER A 52 4.14 -6.19 16.35
CA SER A 52 4.23 -7.58 16.78
C SER A 52 3.36 -8.48 15.89
N GLU A 53 3.60 -9.79 15.90
CA GLU A 53 2.78 -10.78 15.18
C GLU A 53 1.30 -10.68 15.58
N ARG A 54 1.04 -10.57 16.89
CA ARG A 54 -0.32 -10.39 17.42
C ARG A 54 -1.00 -9.13 16.89
N GLU A 55 -0.29 -8.01 16.80
CA GLU A 55 -0.84 -6.77 16.26
C GLU A 55 -1.14 -6.88 14.76
N LYS A 56 -0.30 -7.59 14.00
CA LYS A 56 -0.59 -7.90 12.59
C LYS A 56 -1.88 -8.71 12.44
N HIS A 57 -2.07 -9.72 13.30
CA HIS A 57 -3.30 -10.51 13.30
C HIS A 57 -4.52 -9.66 13.63
N HIS A 58 -4.48 -8.82 14.67
CA HIS A 58 -5.57 -7.92 15.01
C HIS A 58 -5.95 -6.98 13.86
N ILE A 59 -4.96 -6.42 13.12
CA ILE A 59 -5.25 -5.56 11.96
C ILE A 59 -5.99 -6.35 10.87
N ILE A 60 -5.58 -7.58 10.59
CA ILE A 60 -6.25 -8.44 9.60
C ILE A 60 -7.69 -8.75 10.05
N GLU A 61 -7.90 -9.14 11.31
CA GLU A 61 -9.22 -9.42 11.88
C GLU A 61 -10.16 -8.21 11.77
N TRP A 62 -9.71 -7.05 12.26
CA TRP A 62 -10.52 -5.82 12.22
C TRP A 62 -10.82 -5.37 10.80
N LEU A 63 -9.86 -5.55 9.89
CA LEU A 63 -10.07 -5.24 8.48
C LEU A 63 -11.09 -6.18 7.84
N ALA A 64 -11.00 -7.48 8.10
CA ALA A 64 -11.95 -8.48 7.60
C ALA A 64 -13.38 -8.22 8.12
N GLU A 65 -13.51 -7.98 9.43
CA GLU A 65 -14.79 -7.65 10.07
C GLU A 65 -15.38 -6.35 9.50
N GLY A 66 -14.58 -5.28 9.44
CA GLY A 66 -15.03 -3.97 8.98
C GLY A 66 -15.36 -3.94 7.49
N ALA A 67 -14.59 -4.63 6.66
CA ALA A 67 -14.85 -4.72 5.23
C ALA A 67 -16.07 -5.62 4.93
N ALA A 68 -16.28 -6.68 5.71
CA ALA A 68 -17.39 -7.62 5.59
C ALA A 68 -17.69 -8.05 4.14
N GLY A 69 -16.65 -8.31 3.36
CA GLY A 69 -16.74 -8.69 1.93
C GLY A 69 -17.15 -7.57 0.97
N ARG A 70 -17.36 -6.34 1.45
CA ARG A 70 -17.78 -5.20 0.60
C ARG A 70 -16.68 -4.68 -0.32
N LYS A 71 -15.42 -4.90 0.03
CA LYS A 71 -14.26 -4.52 -0.78
C LYS A 71 -13.21 -5.64 -0.77
N PRO A 72 -12.49 -5.88 -1.88
CA PRO A 72 -11.40 -6.84 -1.90
C PRO A 72 -10.25 -6.38 -1.00
N LEU A 73 -9.62 -7.34 -0.31
CA LEU A 73 -8.53 -7.09 0.64
C LEU A 73 -7.18 -7.50 0.06
N ALA A 74 -6.19 -6.63 0.19
CA ALA A 74 -4.80 -6.87 -0.16
C ALA A 74 -3.96 -6.88 1.12
N ILE A 75 -3.38 -8.01 1.46
CA ILE A 75 -2.58 -8.10 2.69
C ILE A 75 -1.10 -8.21 2.34
N THR A 76 -0.31 -7.27 2.87
CA THR A 76 1.14 -7.37 2.75
C THR A 76 1.66 -8.39 3.74
N ILE A 77 2.44 -9.32 3.23
CA ILE A 77 3.04 -10.43 3.99
C ILE A 77 4.51 -10.11 4.19
N SER A 78 4.91 -9.99 5.44
CA SER A 78 6.30 -9.72 5.86
C SER A 78 6.76 -10.74 6.89
N GLY A 79 8.03 -11.11 6.82
CA GLY A 79 8.69 -12.06 7.72
C GLY A 79 10.07 -12.39 7.17
N ASP A 80 10.98 -12.82 8.01
CA ASP A 80 12.38 -13.06 7.62
C ASP A 80 12.62 -14.52 7.19
N SER A 81 11.64 -15.38 7.40
CA SER A 81 11.65 -16.77 6.90
C SER A 81 10.41 -17.08 6.06
N VAL A 82 10.54 -18.10 5.21
CA VAL A 82 9.42 -18.62 4.40
C VAL A 82 8.27 -19.06 5.32
N ASP A 83 8.57 -19.75 6.42
CA ASP A 83 7.54 -20.26 7.34
C ASP A 83 6.76 -19.12 8.04
N GLU A 84 7.43 -18.02 8.41
CA GLU A 84 6.74 -16.84 8.95
C GLU A 84 5.78 -16.24 7.92
N GLN A 85 6.24 -16.06 6.69
CA GLN A 85 5.39 -15.51 5.63
C GLN A 85 4.22 -16.44 5.27
N VAL A 86 4.45 -17.74 5.23
CA VAL A 86 3.39 -18.72 4.97
C VAL A 86 2.33 -18.69 6.06
N ARG A 87 2.73 -18.72 7.35
CA ARG A 87 1.76 -18.63 8.46
C ARG A 87 0.91 -17.36 8.40
N LEU A 88 1.53 -16.20 8.12
CA LEU A 88 0.78 -14.95 7.98
C LEU A 88 -0.13 -14.96 6.73
N ALA A 89 0.32 -15.56 5.64
CA ALA A 89 -0.48 -15.72 4.41
C ALA A 89 -1.70 -16.62 4.63
N GLU A 90 -1.53 -17.75 5.35
CA GLU A 90 -2.62 -18.65 5.74
C GLU A 90 -3.63 -17.94 6.64
N PHE A 91 -3.15 -17.18 7.62
CA PHE A 91 -4.01 -16.39 8.49
C PHE A 91 -4.79 -15.34 7.70
N ALA A 92 -4.14 -14.62 6.80
CA ALA A 92 -4.80 -13.65 5.93
C ALA A 92 -5.85 -14.30 5.01
N ALA A 93 -5.54 -15.46 4.44
CA ALA A 93 -6.46 -16.23 3.61
C ALA A 93 -7.71 -16.66 4.38
N ALA A 94 -7.55 -17.15 5.61
CA ALA A 94 -8.65 -17.54 6.48
C ALA A 94 -9.57 -16.36 6.86
N HIS A 95 -9.06 -15.13 6.79
CA HIS A 95 -9.79 -13.89 7.05
C HIS A 95 -10.21 -13.14 5.76
N GLY A 96 -10.26 -13.82 4.61
CA GLY A 96 -10.84 -13.27 3.39
C GLY A 96 -9.94 -12.34 2.59
N ALA A 97 -8.61 -12.44 2.74
CA ALA A 97 -7.69 -11.78 1.82
C ALA A 97 -7.96 -12.22 0.38
N GLY A 98 -8.11 -11.27 -0.53
CA GLY A 98 -8.30 -11.54 -1.95
C GLY A 98 -6.99 -11.77 -2.69
N TRP A 99 -5.91 -11.15 -2.24
CA TRP A 99 -4.56 -11.30 -2.76
C TRP A 99 -3.50 -10.84 -1.74
N LEU A 100 -2.27 -11.29 -1.98
CA LEU A 100 -1.14 -11.05 -1.10
C LEU A 100 -0.08 -10.18 -1.77
N ILE A 101 0.62 -9.36 -0.96
CA ILE A 101 1.79 -8.58 -1.40
C ILE A 101 2.98 -9.08 -0.59
N LEU A 102 3.81 -9.91 -1.17
CA LEU A 102 4.98 -10.48 -0.48
C LEU A 102 6.10 -9.45 -0.42
N GLN A 103 6.61 -9.17 0.77
CA GLN A 103 7.83 -8.39 0.97
C GLN A 103 9.07 -9.30 0.98
N PRO A 104 10.23 -8.82 0.49
CA PRO A 104 11.47 -9.56 0.68
C PRO A 104 11.83 -9.63 2.17
N PRO A 105 12.64 -10.62 2.60
CA PRO A 105 13.18 -10.66 3.96
C PRO A 105 14.03 -9.41 4.23
N ARG A 106 14.13 -9.00 5.49
CA ARG A 106 14.83 -7.76 5.89
C ARG A 106 16.35 -7.83 5.76
N ASP A 107 16.90 -9.04 5.62
CA ASP A 107 18.34 -9.23 5.43
C ASP A 107 18.79 -8.74 4.05
N ARG A 108 19.26 -7.49 4.01
CA ARG A 108 19.72 -6.82 2.78
C ARG A 108 21.05 -7.35 2.25
N SER A 109 21.73 -8.24 2.97
CA SER A 109 22.96 -8.89 2.50
C SER A 109 22.70 -10.00 1.48
N ARG A 110 21.43 -10.41 1.33
CA ARG A 110 21.02 -11.47 0.41
C ARG A 110 21.00 -10.97 -1.03
N ASP A 111 21.43 -11.82 -1.92
CA ASP A 111 21.46 -11.56 -3.35
C ASP A 111 20.07 -11.73 -4.01
N GLU A 112 20.02 -11.43 -5.31
CA GLU A 112 18.80 -11.56 -6.11
C GLU A 112 18.35 -13.03 -6.20
N ALA A 113 19.27 -13.98 -6.28
CA ALA A 113 18.96 -15.41 -6.38
C ALA A 113 18.24 -15.91 -5.12
N TYR A 114 18.76 -15.57 -3.95
CA TYR A 114 18.10 -15.86 -2.67
C TYR A 114 16.69 -15.24 -2.61
N THR A 115 16.55 -13.98 -3.00
CA THR A 115 15.26 -13.28 -3.00
C THR A 115 14.25 -13.94 -3.95
N PHE A 116 14.72 -14.39 -5.11
CA PHE A 116 13.90 -15.14 -6.07
C PHE A 116 13.41 -16.47 -5.47
N ASP A 117 14.31 -17.28 -4.92
CA ASP A 117 13.98 -18.58 -4.35
C ASP A 117 13.05 -18.43 -3.13
N PHE A 118 13.28 -17.42 -2.30
CA PHE A 118 12.41 -17.08 -1.18
C PHE A 118 10.97 -16.82 -1.62
N PHE A 119 10.76 -15.93 -2.59
CA PHE A 119 9.42 -15.66 -3.11
C PHE A 119 8.80 -16.89 -3.79
N ALA A 120 9.60 -17.63 -4.54
CA ALA A 120 9.13 -18.83 -5.21
C ALA A 120 8.64 -19.88 -4.21
N GLU A 121 9.31 -20.03 -3.06
CA GLU A 121 8.91 -20.98 -2.04
C GLU A 121 7.67 -20.53 -1.27
N VAL A 122 7.56 -19.26 -0.88
CA VAL A 122 6.33 -18.73 -0.26
C VAL A 122 5.13 -18.90 -1.19
N MET A 123 5.27 -18.56 -2.48
CA MET A 123 4.20 -18.73 -3.45
C MET A 123 3.80 -20.19 -3.69
N ALA A 124 4.73 -21.13 -3.57
CA ALA A 124 4.43 -22.56 -3.70
C ALA A 124 3.49 -23.06 -2.60
N ARG A 125 3.48 -22.39 -1.45
CA ARG A 125 2.75 -22.79 -0.24
C ARG A 125 1.50 -21.95 0.02
N THR A 126 1.09 -21.09 -0.92
CA THR A 126 -0.17 -20.34 -0.85
C THR A 126 -0.96 -20.50 -2.13
N ALA A 127 -2.30 -20.57 -1.99
CA ALA A 127 -3.22 -20.66 -3.13
C ALA A 127 -3.70 -19.28 -3.61
N LEU A 128 -3.53 -18.22 -2.82
CA LEU A 128 -3.99 -16.89 -3.17
C LEU A 128 -3.15 -16.28 -4.30
N PRO A 129 -3.76 -15.40 -5.12
CA PRO A 129 -3.02 -14.54 -6.03
C PRO A 129 -1.97 -13.73 -5.28
N CYS A 130 -0.75 -13.71 -5.79
CA CYS A 130 0.38 -13.04 -5.19
C CYS A 130 0.90 -11.90 -6.06
N ALA A 131 1.28 -10.82 -5.39
CA ALA A 131 2.22 -9.82 -5.87
C ALA A 131 3.52 -9.95 -5.08
N ILE A 132 4.63 -9.45 -5.63
CA ILE A 132 5.80 -9.05 -4.84
C ILE A 132 5.84 -7.54 -4.71
N GLN A 133 6.30 -7.04 -3.57
CA GLN A 133 6.67 -5.64 -3.43
C GLN A 133 8.11 -5.47 -3.94
N ASN A 134 8.22 -5.01 -5.19
CA ASN A 134 9.50 -4.76 -5.82
C ASN A 134 9.88 -3.28 -5.71
N ALA A 135 10.42 -2.91 -4.56
CA ALA A 135 10.69 -1.53 -4.15
C ALA A 135 12.15 -1.38 -3.65
N PRO A 136 13.16 -1.60 -4.49
CA PRO A 136 14.56 -1.58 -4.05
C PRO A 136 14.98 -0.25 -3.43
N GLU A 137 14.37 0.88 -3.82
CA GLU A 137 14.64 2.20 -3.22
C GLU A 137 14.26 2.26 -1.72
N TYR A 138 13.23 1.53 -1.30
CA TYR A 138 12.75 1.51 0.09
C TYR A 138 13.22 0.29 0.86
N LEU A 139 13.30 -0.86 0.19
CA LEU A 139 13.59 -2.15 0.83
C LEU A 139 15.07 -2.57 0.69
N GLY A 140 15.81 -1.92 -0.21
CA GLY A 140 17.24 -2.21 -0.45
C GLY A 140 17.50 -3.47 -1.28
N VAL A 141 16.46 -4.26 -1.55
CA VAL A 141 16.51 -5.48 -2.36
C VAL A 141 15.31 -5.53 -3.30
N GLY A 142 15.45 -6.23 -4.42
CA GLY A 142 14.39 -6.41 -5.41
C GLY A 142 14.84 -7.36 -6.52
N LEU A 143 13.91 -7.69 -7.42
CA LEU A 143 14.17 -8.51 -8.59
C LEU A 143 14.28 -7.63 -9.84
N LYS A 144 15.18 -8.00 -10.75
CA LYS A 144 15.25 -7.45 -12.10
C LYS A 144 14.11 -8.00 -12.96
N SER A 145 13.84 -7.35 -14.09
CA SER A 145 12.73 -7.73 -14.98
C SER A 145 12.81 -9.18 -15.46
N GLU A 146 14.00 -9.69 -15.73
CA GLU A 146 14.21 -11.06 -16.16
C GLU A 146 13.87 -12.08 -15.05
N ALA A 147 14.21 -11.75 -13.81
CA ALA A 147 13.89 -12.59 -12.65
C ALA A 147 12.38 -12.55 -12.37
N ILE A 148 11.72 -11.40 -12.52
CA ILE A 148 10.26 -11.26 -12.41
C ILE A 148 9.58 -12.15 -13.47
N ALA A 149 9.98 -12.07 -14.72
CA ALA A 149 9.43 -12.89 -15.79
C ALA A 149 9.63 -14.41 -15.55
N ARG A 150 10.82 -14.81 -15.06
CA ARG A 150 11.08 -16.20 -14.67
C ARG A 150 10.18 -16.66 -13.53
N LEU A 151 9.98 -15.82 -12.51
CA LEU A 151 9.11 -16.11 -11.36
C LEU A 151 7.65 -16.28 -11.81
N ALA A 152 7.17 -15.41 -12.72
CA ALA A 152 5.83 -15.51 -13.28
C ALA A 152 5.61 -16.81 -14.06
N ASN A 153 6.62 -17.27 -14.80
CA ASN A 153 6.56 -18.57 -15.48
C ASN A 153 6.60 -19.75 -14.50
N LEU A 154 7.29 -19.62 -13.38
CA LEU A 154 7.44 -20.67 -12.38
C LEU A 154 6.21 -20.78 -11.47
N ARG A 155 5.54 -19.66 -11.16
CA ARG A 155 4.44 -19.57 -10.17
C ARG A 155 3.19 -18.97 -10.79
N ARG A 156 2.19 -19.79 -11.08
CA ARG A 156 0.94 -19.38 -11.73
C ARG A 156 0.10 -18.41 -10.88
N ASN A 157 0.28 -18.40 -9.58
CA ASN A 157 -0.37 -17.47 -8.66
C ASN A 157 0.38 -16.12 -8.54
N PHE A 158 1.56 -15.97 -9.16
CA PHE A 158 2.22 -14.68 -9.30
C PHE A 158 1.64 -13.91 -10.49
N VAL A 159 0.58 -13.16 -10.26
CA VAL A 159 -0.21 -12.48 -11.30
C VAL A 159 -0.24 -10.96 -11.14
N LEU A 160 0.37 -10.45 -10.07
CA LEU A 160 0.46 -9.02 -9.77
C LEU A 160 1.90 -8.63 -9.42
N LEU A 161 2.23 -7.37 -9.68
CA LEU A 161 3.46 -6.75 -9.21
C LEU A 161 3.11 -5.43 -8.52
N LYS A 162 3.57 -5.23 -7.29
CA LYS A 162 3.64 -3.91 -6.68
C LYS A 162 5.03 -3.34 -6.92
N GLY A 163 5.20 -2.73 -8.09
CA GLY A 163 6.41 -2.01 -8.46
C GLY A 163 6.38 -0.61 -7.86
N GLU A 164 7.46 -0.15 -7.24
CA GLU A 164 7.56 1.20 -6.70
C GLU A 164 8.71 1.94 -7.36
N GLY A 165 8.37 2.75 -8.37
CA GLY A 165 9.32 3.51 -9.16
C GLY A 165 8.65 4.60 -9.99
N PRO A 166 9.42 5.42 -10.71
CA PRO A 166 8.89 6.41 -11.65
C PRO A 166 8.02 5.76 -12.74
N ALA A 167 7.05 6.50 -13.27
CA ALA A 167 6.12 6.01 -14.29
C ALA A 167 6.84 5.47 -15.55
N VAL A 168 7.95 6.09 -15.95
CA VAL A 168 8.79 5.61 -17.07
C VAL A 168 9.29 4.18 -16.81
N ARG A 169 9.79 3.90 -15.60
CA ARG A 169 10.22 2.54 -15.24
C ARG A 169 9.06 1.56 -15.14
N MET A 170 7.89 2.01 -14.68
CA MET A 170 6.68 1.15 -14.67
C MET A 170 6.30 0.72 -16.07
N ARG A 171 6.44 1.60 -17.07
CA ARG A 171 6.21 1.27 -18.47
C ARG A 171 7.14 0.14 -18.95
N GLU A 172 8.42 0.23 -18.67
CA GLU A 172 9.41 -0.82 -19.01
C GLU A 172 9.06 -2.16 -18.36
N VAL A 173 8.68 -2.13 -17.08
CA VAL A 173 8.28 -3.35 -16.34
C VAL A 173 7.04 -3.98 -16.93
N ILE A 174 6.03 -3.19 -17.32
CA ILE A 174 4.79 -3.68 -17.94
C ILE A 174 5.07 -4.31 -19.30
N GLU A 175 5.89 -3.67 -20.12
CA GLU A 175 6.27 -4.19 -21.44
C GLU A 175 7.06 -5.51 -21.34
N ALA A 176 7.91 -5.63 -20.32
CA ALA A 176 8.68 -6.84 -20.07
C ALA A 176 7.84 -8.00 -19.48
N ASN A 177 6.66 -7.72 -18.92
CA ASN A 177 5.82 -8.71 -18.24
C ASN A 177 4.35 -8.63 -18.73
N PRO A 178 4.08 -8.94 -20.00
CA PRO A 178 2.74 -8.84 -20.57
C PRO A 178 1.75 -9.77 -19.83
N GLY A 179 0.59 -9.23 -19.48
CA GLY A 179 -0.46 -9.95 -18.76
C GLY A 179 -0.38 -9.88 -17.24
N MET A 180 0.70 -9.34 -16.68
CA MET A 180 0.81 -9.08 -15.23
C MET A 180 0.12 -7.76 -14.86
N ALA A 181 -0.69 -7.77 -13.80
CA ALA A 181 -1.28 -6.55 -13.27
C ALA A 181 -0.23 -5.78 -12.43
N VAL A 182 0.23 -4.64 -12.93
CA VAL A 182 1.23 -3.82 -12.22
C VAL A 182 0.52 -2.72 -11.44
N PHE A 183 0.74 -2.69 -10.14
CA PHE A 183 0.35 -1.60 -9.25
C PHE A 183 1.60 -0.78 -8.87
N ASN A 184 1.45 0.53 -8.76
CA ASN A 184 2.48 1.36 -8.16
C ASN A 184 2.06 1.79 -6.73
N GLY A 185 2.94 2.44 -6.01
CA GLY A 185 2.71 3.02 -4.70
C GLY A 185 3.06 4.50 -4.68
N ARG A 186 4.10 4.87 -3.92
CA ARG A 186 4.69 6.22 -3.87
C ARG A 186 3.65 7.32 -3.57
N GLY A 187 2.65 7.01 -2.70
CA GLY A 187 1.61 7.96 -2.29
C GLY A 187 0.74 8.51 -3.42
N GLY A 188 0.87 7.98 -4.63
CA GLY A 188 0.17 8.48 -5.81
C GLY A 188 0.94 9.53 -6.62
N LEU A 189 2.25 9.69 -6.38
CA LEU A 189 3.11 10.45 -7.30
C LEU A 189 2.97 9.89 -8.72
N GLU A 190 2.89 10.79 -9.70
CA GLU A 190 2.74 10.43 -11.12
C GLU A 190 1.52 9.53 -11.41
N LEU A 191 0.41 9.67 -10.63
CA LEU A 191 -0.77 8.79 -10.76
C LEU A 191 -1.24 8.67 -12.23
N LEU A 192 -1.47 9.79 -12.91
CA LEU A 192 -1.97 9.77 -14.29
C LEU A 192 -0.93 9.20 -15.27
N ASP A 193 0.34 9.48 -15.08
CA ASP A 193 1.39 8.95 -15.94
C ASP A 193 1.60 7.46 -15.71
N ASN A 194 1.43 6.97 -14.48
CA ASN A 194 1.38 5.53 -14.19
C ASN A 194 0.20 4.84 -14.91
N LEU A 195 -0.98 5.48 -14.94
CA LEU A 195 -2.13 4.93 -15.64
C LEU A 195 -1.90 4.92 -17.17
N ARG A 196 -1.32 6.00 -17.72
CA ARG A 196 -0.91 6.06 -19.14
C ARG A 196 0.18 5.04 -19.47
N ALA A 197 1.07 4.74 -18.55
CA ALA A 197 2.08 3.68 -18.67
C ALA A 197 1.45 2.29 -18.70
N GLY A 198 0.21 2.13 -18.25
CA GLY A 198 -0.53 0.87 -18.23
C GLY A 198 -0.62 0.22 -16.85
N CYS A 199 -0.30 0.94 -15.78
CA CYS A 199 -0.52 0.44 -14.42
C CYS A 199 -2.00 0.12 -14.20
N ALA A 200 -2.26 -1.02 -13.58
CA ALA A 200 -3.61 -1.48 -13.24
C ALA A 200 -4.22 -0.67 -12.09
N GLY A 201 -3.39 -0.06 -11.25
CA GLY A 201 -3.83 0.74 -10.12
C GLY A 201 -2.68 1.19 -9.22
N MET A 202 -3.07 1.67 -8.03
CA MET A 202 -2.12 2.15 -7.02
C MET A 202 -2.48 1.59 -5.64
N VAL A 203 -1.45 1.32 -4.82
CA VAL A 203 -1.60 1.07 -3.38
C VAL A 203 -1.00 2.28 -2.65
N ILE A 204 -1.85 3.11 -2.06
CA ILE A 204 -1.51 4.43 -1.52
C ILE A 204 -2.05 4.62 -0.11
N GLY A 205 -1.56 5.64 0.63
CA GLY A 205 -2.07 5.93 1.97
C GLY A 205 -3.54 6.34 2.02
N VAL A 206 -4.14 6.24 3.20
CA VAL A 206 -5.55 6.65 3.44
C VAL A 206 -5.73 8.17 3.37
N ASP A 207 -4.65 8.93 3.44
CA ASP A 207 -4.64 10.39 3.50
C ASP A 207 -5.44 11.10 2.40
N SER A 208 -5.42 10.56 1.16
CA SER A 208 -6.03 11.19 -0.04
C SER A 208 -6.63 10.19 -1.02
N PHE A 209 -6.84 8.95 -0.60
CA PHE A 209 -7.24 7.86 -1.52
C PHE A 209 -8.58 8.11 -2.22
N ASP A 210 -9.54 8.74 -1.56
CA ASP A 210 -10.86 9.05 -2.09
C ASP A 210 -10.78 10.03 -3.28
N TRP A 211 -9.91 11.02 -3.21
CA TRP A 211 -9.63 11.93 -4.31
C TRP A 211 -8.89 11.22 -5.45
N GLN A 212 -7.88 10.41 -5.11
CA GLN A 212 -7.12 9.65 -6.11
C GLN A 212 -7.98 8.56 -6.78
N ALA A 213 -8.94 7.98 -6.09
CA ALA A 213 -9.90 7.05 -6.68
C ALA A 213 -10.81 7.74 -7.70
N ARG A 214 -11.26 8.97 -7.40
CA ARG A 214 -12.02 9.77 -8.39
C ARG A 214 -11.18 10.11 -9.63
N VAL A 215 -9.91 10.47 -9.44
CA VAL A 215 -8.97 10.70 -10.57
C VAL A 215 -8.86 9.43 -11.42
N PHE A 216 -8.68 8.27 -10.79
CA PHE A 216 -8.63 6.98 -11.45
C PHE A 216 -9.90 6.70 -12.26
N ASP A 217 -11.06 6.89 -11.65
CA ASP A 217 -12.36 6.63 -12.29
C ASP A 217 -12.61 7.57 -13.48
N MET A 218 -12.30 8.86 -13.35
CA MET A 218 -12.37 9.82 -14.44
C MET A 218 -11.46 9.42 -15.61
N PHE A 219 -10.21 9.06 -15.34
CA PHE A 219 -9.28 8.59 -16.34
C PHE A 219 -9.81 7.34 -17.06
N ARG A 220 -10.33 6.36 -16.30
CA ARG A 220 -10.90 5.12 -16.87
C ARG A 220 -12.16 5.36 -17.71
N GLN A 221 -12.85 6.47 -17.51
CA GLN A 221 -14.00 6.94 -18.29
C GLN A 221 -13.60 7.78 -19.51
N GLY A 222 -12.30 8.05 -19.74
CA GLY A 222 -11.82 8.90 -20.81
C GLY A 222 -12.02 10.41 -20.53
N ARG A 223 -12.27 10.80 -19.28
CA ARG A 223 -12.43 12.20 -18.83
C ARG A 223 -11.07 12.78 -18.43
N ASP A 224 -10.13 12.77 -19.36
CA ASP A 224 -8.70 13.04 -19.07
C ASP A 224 -8.47 14.45 -18.52
N VAL A 225 -9.14 15.47 -19.08
CA VAL A 225 -8.98 16.86 -18.63
C VAL A 225 -9.45 17.04 -17.18
N GLU A 226 -10.60 16.48 -16.85
CA GLU A 226 -11.15 16.53 -15.49
C GLU A 226 -10.28 15.75 -14.48
N ALA A 227 -9.74 14.60 -14.91
CA ALA A 227 -8.80 13.82 -14.12
C ALA A 227 -7.52 14.61 -13.83
N GLU A 228 -6.97 15.30 -14.83
CA GLU A 228 -5.79 16.16 -14.67
C GLU A 228 -6.04 17.35 -13.75
N ASP A 229 -7.17 18.02 -13.88
CA ASP A 229 -7.51 19.15 -13.02
C ASP A 229 -7.68 18.73 -11.57
N LEU A 230 -8.35 17.62 -11.33
CA LEU A 230 -8.51 17.05 -9.98
C LEU A 230 -7.18 16.61 -9.39
N TYR A 231 -6.34 15.92 -10.19
CA TYR A 231 -5.02 15.47 -9.74
C TYR A 231 -4.11 16.65 -9.42
N ARG A 232 -4.12 17.70 -10.26
CA ARG A 232 -3.36 18.94 -10.04
C ARG A 232 -3.72 19.62 -8.73
N ALA A 233 -4.98 19.57 -8.32
CA ALA A 233 -5.44 20.16 -7.07
C ALA A 233 -4.87 19.46 -5.83
N ILE A 234 -4.65 18.14 -5.88
CA ILE A 234 -4.15 17.35 -4.74
C ILE A 234 -2.64 17.11 -4.78
N LEU A 235 -1.99 17.29 -5.93
CA LEU A 235 -0.57 17.01 -6.15
C LEU A 235 0.37 17.72 -5.14
N PRO A 236 0.16 18.99 -4.74
CA PRO A 236 1.02 19.63 -3.75
C PRO A 236 1.07 18.88 -2.41
N GLY A 237 -0.06 18.32 -1.96
CA GLY A 237 -0.13 17.51 -0.75
C GLY A 237 0.61 16.18 -0.91
N ILE A 238 0.46 15.52 -2.06
CA ILE A 238 1.17 14.28 -2.38
C ILE A 238 2.69 14.52 -2.41
N VAL A 239 3.15 15.59 -3.07
CA VAL A 239 4.57 15.95 -3.12
C VAL A 239 5.12 16.26 -1.72
N PHE A 240 4.35 16.96 -0.89
CA PHE A 240 4.73 17.24 0.50
C PHE A 240 4.94 15.94 1.30
N MET A 241 4.03 14.98 1.21
CA MET A 241 4.11 13.72 1.95
C MET A 241 5.22 12.80 1.43
N MET A 242 5.44 12.77 0.12
CA MET A 242 6.31 11.78 -0.54
C MET A 242 7.78 12.21 -0.67
N GLN A 243 8.25 13.09 0.21
CA GLN A 243 9.68 13.41 0.29
C GLN A 243 10.53 12.20 0.75
N SER A 244 9.95 11.34 1.55
CA SER A 244 10.49 10.04 1.95
C SER A 244 9.38 9.17 2.54
N LEU A 245 9.67 7.89 2.80
CA LEU A 245 8.76 7.00 3.52
C LEU A 245 8.47 7.53 4.94
N ASP A 246 9.49 8.05 5.62
CA ASP A 246 9.33 8.63 6.97
C ASP A 246 8.41 9.85 6.94
N HIS A 247 8.49 10.69 5.90
CA HIS A 247 7.56 11.81 5.69
C HIS A 247 6.13 11.32 5.46
N LEU A 248 5.93 10.29 4.64
CA LEU A 248 4.60 9.70 4.41
C LEU A 248 4.00 9.18 5.72
N VAL A 249 4.77 8.41 6.48
CA VAL A 249 4.32 7.87 7.77
C VAL A 249 4.04 9.01 8.76
N CYS A 250 4.91 10.02 8.83
CA CYS A 250 4.75 11.13 9.77
C CYS A 250 3.58 12.04 9.37
N TYR A 251 3.60 12.60 8.16
CA TYR A 251 2.67 13.66 7.76
C TYR A 251 1.44 13.14 7.02
N GLY A 252 1.55 12.10 6.22
CA GLY A 252 0.40 11.44 5.60
C GLY A 252 -0.55 10.85 6.63
N LYS A 253 -0.01 10.19 7.67
CA LYS A 253 -0.81 9.70 8.80
C LYS A 253 -1.51 10.85 9.56
N ARG A 254 -0.87 12.02 9.70
CA ARG A 254 -1.50 13.21 10.31
C ARG A 254 -2.62 13.78 9.45
N ILE A 255 -2.45 13.82 8.13
CA ILE A 255 -3.52 14.22 7.21
C ILE A 255 -4.71 13.25 7.35
N ALA A 256 -4.47 11.95 7.31
CA ALA A 256 -5.51 10.94 7.50
C ALA A 256 -6.20 11.08 8.87
N ALA A 257 -5.42 11.21 9.94
CA ALA A 257 -5.95 11.36 11.30
C ALA A 257 -6.89 12.57 11.46
N GLN A 258 -6.49 13.73 10.92
CA GLN A 258 -7.33 14.93 10.97
C GLN A 258 -8.60 14.78 10.15
N ARG A 259 -8.51 14.22 8.95
CA ARG A 259 -9.68 13.95 8.10
C ARG A 259 -10.66 12.97 8.74
N LEU A 260 -10.15 12.03 9.54
CA LEU A 260 -10.93 11.02 10.27
C LEU A 260 -11.38 11.50 11.67
N GLY A 261 -10.86 12.63 12.17
CA GLY A 261 -11.10 13.07 13.55
C GLY A 261 -10.51 12.09 14.58
N ILE A 262 -9.32 11.56 14.31
CA ILE A 262 -8.58 10.61 15.16
C ILE A 262 -7.44 11.36 15.84
N ALA A 263 -7.22 11.13 17.14
CA ALA A 263 -6.01 11.58 17.84
C ALA A 263 -4.80 10.81 17.31
N ILE A 264 -3.64 11.49 17.24
CA ILE A 264 -2.42 10.88 16.73
C ILE A 264 -1.37 10.73 17.82
N HIS A 265 -0.87 9.51 17.94
CA HIS A 265 0.28 9.16 18.74
C HIS A 265 1.28 8.38 17.90
N ASP A 266 2.54 8.75 17.95
CA ASP A 266 3.59 8.08 17.18
C ASP A 266 4.27 7.01 18.04
N ARG A 267 4.54 5.85 17.45
CA ARG A 267 5.36 4.79 18.05
C ARG A 267 6.79 4.93 17.52
N ALA A 268 7.76 5.01 18.41
CA ALA A 268 9.19 5.01 18.07
C ALA A 268 9.64 3.65 17.49
N PRO A 269 10.70 3.64 16.66
CA PRO A 269 11.39 4.79 16.08
C PRO A 269 10.57 5.43 14.94
N GLY A 270 10.82 6.72 14.64
CA GLY A 270 10.17 7.41 13.54
C GLY A 270 10.53 8.88 13.48
N LEU A 271 10.16 9.53 12.39
CA LEU A 271 10.33 10.96 12.24
C LEU A 271 9.40 11.70 13.21
N ALA A 272 9.98 12.55 14.05
CA ALA A 272 9.21 13.47 14.89
C ALA A 272 8.62 14.60 14.03
N ALA A 273 7.32 14.84 14.16
CA ALA A 273 6.70 15.95 13.44
C ALA A 273 7.17 17.29 13.97
N SER A 274 7.60 18.19 13.09
CA SER A 274 7.80 19.59 13.44
C SER A 274 6.46 20.34 13.48
N GLU A 275 6.42 21.44 14.23
CA GLU A 275 5.24 22.32 14.27
C GLU A 275 4.87 22.82 12.87
N PHE A 276 5.86 23.25 12.10
CA PHE A 276 5.67 23.70 10.72
C PHE A 276 5.09 22.59 9.84
N GLY A 277 5.66 21.36 9.89
CA GLY A 277 5.18 20.23 9.12
C GLY A 277 3.77 19.79 9.51
N ALA A 278 3.45 19.81 10.81
CA ALA A 278 2.09 19.55 11.31
C ALA A 278 1.09 20.61 10.79
N GLY A 279 1.48 21.89 10.76
CA GLY A 279 0.68 22.97 10.15
C GLY A 279 0.45 22.78 8.65
N CYS A 280 1.46 22.30 7.92
CA CYS A 280 1.29 21.94 6.50
C CYS A 280 0.31 20.76 6.34
N ALA A 281 0.44 19.71 7.14
CA ALA A 281 -0.48 18.57 7.12
C ALA A 281 -1.93 19.00 7.41
N ALA A 282 -2.13 19.89 8.40
CA ALA A 282 -3.43 20.45 8.73
C ALA A 282 -4.07 21.21 7.57
N ARG A 283 -3.29 22.02 6.87
CA ARG A 283 -3.76 22.74 5.68
C ARG A 283 -4.21 21.79 4.57
N PHE A 284 -3.44 20.72 4.29
CA PHE A 284 -3.82 19.74 3.28
C PHE A 284 -5.05 18.93 3.71
N ALA A 285 -5.14 18.53 4.97
CA ALA A 285 -6.32 17.85 5.49
C ALA A 285 -7.59 18.70 5.34
N ALA A 286 -7.50 19.99 5.65
CA ALA A 286 -8.61 20.94 5.48
C ALA A 286 -9.03 21.09 4.00
N ALA A 287 -8.06 21.15 3.09
CA ALA A 287 -8.33 21.25 1.64
C ALA A 287 -9.00 19.98 1.08
N LEU A 288 -8.65 18.80 1.58
CA LEU A 288 -9.25 17.52 1.17
C LEU A 288 -10.63 17.29 1.81
N GLY A 289 -10.91 17.93 2.94
CA GLY A 289 -12.15 17.73 3.69
C GLY A 289 -12.16 16.43 4.52
N PRO A 290 -13.24 16.20 5.30
CA PRO A 290 -13.36 15.02 6.14
C PRO A 290 -13.49 13.73 5.31
N LEU A 291 -13.02 12.63 5.88
CA LEU A 291 -13.36 11.27 5.49
C LEU A 291 -14.50 10.82 6.41
N ALA A 292 -15.71 10.81 5.87
CA ALA A 292 -16.91 10.42 6.61
C ALA A 292 -17.06 8.89 6.66
#